data_0a1b74b302ed8b77a6c56d2311591947
#
_entry.id   0a1b74b302ed8b77a6c56d2311591947
#
_cell.length_a   1.000
_cell.length_b   1.000
_cell.length_c   1.000
_cell.angle_alpha   90.00
_cell.angle_beta   90.00
_cell.angle_gamma   90.00
#
_symmetry.space_group_name_H-M   'P 1'
#
loop_
_entity.id
_entity.type
_entity.pdbx_description
1 polymer ?
#
loop_
_entity_poly.entity_id
_entity_poly.type
_entity_poly.pdbx_seq_one_letter_code
_entity_poly.pdbx_strand_id
1 'polypeptide(L)' 'MSTNPRLRVGIVGASGFTGAELMRLIGGHPLMELVVATGDTQAGSKVRDLYPSLSSEYGDMVYSEYDTSEFDGLDAVF' A
#
# COMPACT_ATOMS: atom_id res chain seq x y z
N MET A 1 8.08 -20.06 -17.94
CA MET A 1 8.62 -19.33 -16.81
C MET A 1 7.56 -19.19 -15.73
N SER A 2 7.90 -19.57 -14.58
CA SER A 2 6.94 -19.44 -13.50
C SER A 2 7.38 -18.29 -12.62
N THR A 3 6.44 -17.46 -12.27
CA THR A 3 6.66 -16.46 -11.27
C THR A 3 5.85 -16.87 -10.05
N ASN A 4 6.48 -16.82 -8.90
CA ASN A 4 5.74 -17.05 -7.67
C ASN A 4 4.72 -15.93 -7.54
N PRO A 5 3.45 -16.27 -7.35
CA PRO A 5 2.47 -15.24 -7.12
C PRO A 5 2.78 -14.52 -5.83
N ARG A 6 2.72 -13.19 -5.88
CA ARG A 6 2.89 -12.39 -4.68
C ARG A 6 1.59 -12.38 -3.89
N LEU A 7 1.73 -12.32 -2.58
CA LEU A 7 0.59 -12.08 -1.72
C LEU A 7 0.12 -10.65 -1.95
N ARG A 8 -1.15 -10.50 -2.25
CA ARG A 8 -1.75 -9.19 -2.47
C ARG A 8 -2.27 -8.67 -1.15
N VAL A 9 -1.77 -7.53 -0.73
CA VAL A 9 -2.08 -7.01 0.61
C VAL A 9 -2.60 -5.59 0.52
N GLY A 10 -3.35 -5.20 1.56
CA GLY A 10 -3.84 -3.85 1.71
C GLY A 10 -3.52 -3.33 3.10
N ILE A 11 -3.50 -2.02 3.24
CA ILE A 11 -3.28 -1.35 4.53
C ILE A 11 -4.41 -0.36 4.76
N VAL A 12 -5.04 -0.45 5.91
CA VAL A 12 -6.04 0.52 6.36
C VAL A 12 -5.34 1.56 7.22
N GLY A 13 -5.52 2.84 6.90
CA GLY A 13 -4.88 3.91 7.64
C GLY A 13 -3.39 4.02 7.37
N ALA A 14 -3.02 3.97 6.10
CA ALA A 14 -1.61 3.88 5.70
C ALA A 14 -0.85 5.19 5.75
N SER A 15 -1.53 6.33 5.96
CA SER A 15 -0.88 7.63 5.86
C SER A 15 -0.11 8.03 7.12
N GLY A 16 -0.27 7.32 8.24
CA GLY A 16 0.49 7.56 9.45
C GLY A 16 1.86 6.90 9.44
N PHE A 17 2.64 7.11 10.51
CA PHE A 17 4.00 6.56 10.58
C PHE A 17 4.01 5.03 10.55
N THR A 18 3.10 4.40 11.26
CA THR A 18 3.03 2.93 11.26
C THR A 18 2.71 2.41 9.86
N GLY A 19 1.77 3.06 9.18
CA GLY A 19 1.43 2.68 7.81
C GLY A 19 2.59 2.88 6.86
N ALA A 20 3.31 4.00 6.99
CA ALA A 20 4.47 4.26 6.15
C ALA A 20 5.56 3.20 6.35
N GLU A 21 5.78 2.79 7.59
CA GLU A 21 6.76 1.74 7.88
C GLU A 21 6.33 0.40 7.28
N LEU A 22 5.03 0.06 7.38
CA LEU A 22 4.51 -1.14 6.74
C LEU A 22 4.70 -1.08 5.23
N MET A 23 4.42 0.07 4.61
CA MET A 23 4.60 0.23 3.17
C MET A 23 6.05 0.02 2.79
N ARG A 24 6.98 0.55 3.59
CA ARG A 24 8.41 0.38 3.32
C ARG A 24 8.80 -1.09 3.38
N LEU A 25 8.32 -1.80 4.40
CA LEU A 25 8.63 -3.23 4.55
C LEU A 25 8.02 -4.07 3.44
N ILE A 26 6.77 -3.77 3.06
CA ILE A 26 6.12 -4.51 1.98
C ILE A 26 6.80 -4.24 0.65
N GLY A 27 7.19 -2.99 0.41
CA GLY A 27 7.87 -2.63 -0.84
C GLY A 27 9.18 -3.34 -1.04
N GLY A 28 9.87 -3.68 0.06
CA GLY A 28 11.10 -4.45 0.00
C GLY A 28 10.91 -5.95 0.11
N HIS A 29 9.67 -6.42 0.22
CA HIS A 29 9.40 -7.84 0.42
C HIS A 29 9.10 -8.52 -0.92
N PRO A 30 9.89 -9.50 -1.33
CA PRO A 30 9.75 -10.07 -2.67
C PRO A 30 8.47 -10.87 -2.88
N LEU A 31 7.78 -11.26 -1.82
CA LEU A 31 6.58 -12.09 -1.91
C LEU A 31 5.29 -11.32 -1.63
N MET A 32 5.37 -10.01 -1.44
CA MET A 32 4.19 -9.19 -1.15
C MET A 32 4.06 -8.06 -2.16
N GLU A 33 2.83 -7.76 -2.50
CA GLU A 33 2.50 -6.63 -3.38
C GLU A 33 1.41 -5.80 -2.70
N LEU A 34 1.69 -4.53 -2.47
CA LEU A 34 0.69 -3.63 -1.91
C LEU A 34 -0.27 -3.20 -3.00
N VAL A 35 -1.54 -3.51 -2.83
CA VAL A 35 -2.56 -3.24 -3.84
C VAL A 35 -3.37 -2.00 -3.48
N VAL A 36 -3.70 -1.83 -2.21
CA VAL A 36 -4.51 -0.70 -1.78
C VAL A 36 -4.01 -0.19 -0.43
N ALA A 37 -3.99 1.13 -0.29
CA ALA A 37 -3.62 1.78 0.96
C ALA A 37 -4.61 2.91 1.19
N THR A 38 -5.36 2.85 2.28
CA THR A 38 -6.32 3.90 2.58
C THR A 38 -5.65 5.01 3.37
N GLY A 39 -6.01 6.25 3.09
CA GLY A 39 -5.33 7.40 3.65
C GLY A 39 -6.16 8.25 4.59
N ASP A 40 -7.38 7.86 4.88
CA ASP A 40 -8.27 8.64 5.73
C ASP A 40 -8.34 10.09 5.22
N THR A 41 -7.91 11.06 6.04
CA THR A 41 -7.93 12.46 5.61
C THR A 41 -6.97 12.74 4.44
N GLN A 42 -6.05 11.83 4.17
CA GLN A 42 -5.08 11.97 3.08
C GLN A 42 -5.52 11.24 1.82
N ALA A 43 -6.74 10.72 1.77
CA ALA A 43 -7.25 10.08 0.56
C ALA A 43 -7.18 11.07 -0.61
N GLY A 44 -6.68 10.58 -1.75
CA GLY A 44 -6.45 11.42 -2.93
C GLY A 44 -5.04 11.97 -3.04
N SER A 45 -4.26 11.95 -1.97
CA SER A 45 -2.87 12.40 -2.00
C SER A 45 -1.96 11.28 -2.50
N LYS A 46 -0.90 11.65 -3.18
CA LYS A 46 0.10 10.67 -3.61
C LYS A 46 0.98 10.29 -2.43
N VAL A 47 1.31 9.01 -2.36
CA VAL A 47 2.18 8.50 -1.30
C VAL A 47 3.50 9.27 -1.27
N ARG A 48 4.09 9.53 -2.44
CA ARG A 48 5.37 10.22 -2.52
C ARG A 48 5.34 11.66 -2.00
N ASP A 49 4.16 12.28 -1.99
CA ASP A 49 4.05 13.66 -1.49
C ASP A 49 4.11 13.71 0.02
N LEU A 50 3.59 12.69 0.70
CA LEU A 50 3.67 12.59 2.15
C LEU A 50 5.00 11.99 2.59
N TYR A 51 5.49 11.00 1.86
CA TYR A 51 6.68 10.25 2.22
C TYR A 51 7.57 10.09 0.98
N PRO A 52 8.37 11.12 0.67
CA PRO A 52 9.23 11.07 -0.53
C PRO A 52 10.16 9.87 -0.57
N SER A 53 10.54 9.35 0.60
CA SER A 53 11.41 8.17 0.65
C SER A 53 10.74 6.91 0.11
N LEU A 54 9.42 6.91 -0.06
CA LEU A 54 8.69 5.79 -0.64
C LEU A 54 8.49 5.92 -2.14
N SER A 55 9.04 6.95 -2.76
CA SER A 55 8.75 7.23 -4.17
C SER A 55 9.28 6.16 -5.12
N SER A 56 10.35 5.47 -4.76
CA SER A 56 10.90 4.44 -5.65
C SER A 56 10.01 3.21 -5.72
N GLU A 57 9.33 2.85 -4.63
CA GLU A 57 8.42 1.70 -4.62
C GLU A 57 7.00 2.08 -5.02
N TYR A 58 6.56 3.29 -4.66
CA TYR A 58 5.15 3.67 -4.77
C TYR A 58 4.97 5.01 -5.48
N GLY A 59 5.76 5.29 -6.50
CA GLY A 59 5.85 6.62 -7.11
C GLY A 59 4.53 7.27 -7.43
N ASP A 60 3.63 6.55 -8.10
CA ASP A 60 2.35 7.11 -8.53
C ASP A 60 1.18 6.60 -7.70
N MET A 61 1.43 5.86 -6.64
CA MET A 61 0.37 5.34 -5.80
C MET A 61 -0.34 6.47 -5.07
N VAL A 62 -1.67 6.37 -5.02
CA VAL A 62 -2.52 7.36 -4.37
C VAL A 62 -3.22 6.66 -3.21
N TYR A 63 -3.28 7.35 -2.06
CA TYR A 63 -4.09 6.85 -0.95
C TYR A 63 -5.56 6.88 -1.35
N SER A 64 -6.27 5.80 -1.07
CA SER A 64 -7.69 5.70 -1.39
C SER A 64 -8.54 5.94 -0.16
N GLU A 65 -9.83 6.20 -0.39
CA GLU A 65 -10.80 6.19 0.68
C GLU A 65 -11.07 4.75 1.09
N TYR A 66 -11.52 4.56 2.33
CA TYR A 66 -11.85 3.23 2.80
C TYR A 66 -13.10 2.73 2.06
N ASP A 67 -12.94 1.63 1.36
CA ASP A 67 -14.01 0.98 0.63
C ASP A 67 -13.78 -0.52 0.72
N THR A 68 -14.67 -1.22 1.39
CA THR A 68 -14.48 -2.66 1.64
C THR A 68 -14.38 -3.46 0.36
N SER A 69 -14.99 -2.99 -0.73
CA SER A 69 -14.92 -3.71 -2.00
C SER A 69 -13.52 -3.76 -2.57
N GLU A 70 -12.67 -2.79 -2.24
CA GLU A 70 -11.28 -2.77 -2.71
C GLU A 70 -10.42 -3.82 -2.03
N PHE A 71 -10.88 -4.37 -0.93
CA PHE A 71 -10.14 -5.40 -0.20
C PHE A 71 -10.56 -6.80 -0.61
N ASP A 72 -11.55 -6.93 -1.49
CA ASP A 72 -11.98 -8.23 -1.98
C ASP A 72 -10.86 -8.87 -2.78
N GLY A 73 -10.62 -10.14 -2.55
CA GLY A 73 -9.58 -10.87 -3.27
C GLY A 73 -8.16 -10.63 -2.77
N LEU A 74 -7.98 -9.81 -1.73
CA LEU A 74 -6.67 -9.64 -1.13
C LEU A 74 -6.36 -10.81 -0.20
N ASP A 75 -5.08 -11.14 -0.09
CA ASP A 75 -4.64 -12.24 0.75
C ASP A 75 -4.53 -11.81 2.21
N ALA A 76 -4.23 -10.54 2.47
CA ALA A 76 -4.13 -10.02 3.83
C ALA A 76 -4.41 -8.52 3.85
N VAL A 77 -4.89 -8.05 5.00
CA VAL A 77 -5.12 -6.63 5.25
C VAL A 77 -4.54 -6.29 6.61
N PHE A 78 -3.75 -5.24 6.65
CA PHE A 78 -3.15 -4.77 7.89
C PHE A 78 -3.84 -3.53 8.44
#